data_9082271724799d07188a3459c34c1302
#
_entry.id   9082271724799d07188a3459c34c1302
#
_cell.length_a   1.000
_cell.length_b   1.000
_cell.length_c   1.000
_cell.angle_alpha   90.00
_cell.angle_beta   90.00
_cell.angle_gamma   90.00
#
_symmetry.space_group_name_H-M   'P 1'
#
loop_
_entity.id
_entity.type
_entity.pdbx_description
1 polymer ?
#
loop_
_entity_poly.entity_id
_entity_poly.type
_entity_poly.pdbx_seq_one_letter_code
_entity_poly.pdbx_strand_id
1 'polypeptide(L)'
;MLGLAVLAVPAAYADITLRHALTGEVLDLSFAKKGGHTEKFKQFMQTGKNPYNGDEEAIKKGESLYMTGCSGCHGHEAEGKLGPGLADDYWTYPRNSTDQGLFELLFGGANGMMGPQYVNFSTDDMLHIMAFIRHIYKGDPKKADWLK
;
A
#
# COMPACT_ATOMS: atom_id res chain seq x y z
N MET A 1 36.24 -0.35 -38.85
CA MET A 1 35.68 -0.96 -37.62
C MET A 1 34.29 -0.38 -37.40
N LEU A 2 33.24 -1.15 -37.71
CA LEU A 2 31.86 -0.76 -37.43
C LEU A 2 31.54 -1.19 -36.01
N GLY A 3 31.31 -0.21 -35.08
CA GLY A 3 30.81 -0.46 -33.74
C GLY A 3 29.31 -0.82 -33.79
N LEU A 4 28.98 -2.02 -33.40
CA LEU A 4 27.59 -2.44 -33.20
C LEU A 4 27.08 -1.74 -31.92
N ALA A 5 26.22 -0.73 -32.08
CA ALA A 5 25.45 -0.17 -30.95
C ALA A 5 24.37 -1.18 -30.53
N VAL A 6 24.56 -1.85 -29.40
CA VAL A 6 23.54 -2.68 -28.77
C VAL A 6 22.51 -1.74 -28.17
N LEU A 7 21.37 -1.59 -28.83
CA LEU A 7 20.20 -0.90 -28.25
C LEU A 7 19.65 -1.81 -27.14
N ALA A 8 19.85 -1.39 -25.89
CA ALA A 8 19.19 -2.02 -24.75
C ALA A 8 17.68 -1.77 -24.85
N VAL A 9 16.93 -2.80 -25.20
CA VAL A 9 15.45 -2.76 -25.11
C VAL A 9 15.09 -2.72 -23.64
N PRO A 10 14.33 -1.70 -23.15
CA PRO A 10 13.90 -1.69 -21.77
C PRO A 10 13.02 -2.92 -21.53
N ALA A 11 13.31 -3.69 -20.50
CA ALA A 11 12.46 -4.81 -20.08
C ALA A 11 11.08 -4.25 -19.75
N ALA A 12 10.05 -4.65 -20.50
CA ALA A 12 8.68 -4.35 -20.18
C ALA A 12 8.32 -5.14 -18.91
N TYR A 13 8.28 -4.49 -17.76
CA TYR A 13 7.77 -5.09 -16.53
C TYR A 13 6.26 -5.26 -16.69
N ALA A 14 5.78 -6.50 -16.55
CA ALA A 14 4.35 -6.76 -16.45
C ALA A 14 3.85 -6.23 -15.10
N ASP A 15 2.70 -5.53 -15.10
CA ASP A 15 2.08 -5.06 -13.88
C ASP A 15 1.72 -6.22 -12.95
N ILE A 16 1.82 -6.00 -11.63
CA ILE A 16 1.38 -6.96 -10.63
C ILE A 16 -0.14 -7.14 -10.72
N THR A 17 -0.62 -8.33 -10.37
CA THR A 17 -2.06 -8.60 -10.26
C THR A 17 -2.49 -8.42 -8.82
N LEU A 18 -3.29 -7.39 -8.54
CA LEU A 18 -3.88 -7.15 -7.23
C LEU A 18 -5.09 -8.04 -7.01
N ARG A 19 -5.21 -8.61 -5.81
CA ARG A 19 -6.29 -9.53 -5.47
C ARG A 19 -6.96 -9.14 -4.16
N HIS A 20 -8.26 -9.38 -4.08
CA HIS A 20 -9.03 -9.17 -2.87
C HIS A 20 -8.51 -10.10 -1.75
N ALA A 21 -8.19 -9.51 -0.59
CA ALA A 21 -7.51 -10.22 0.51
C ALA A 21 -8.30 -11.42 1.06
N LEU A 22 -9.64 -11.39 0.96
CA LEU A 22 -10.53 -12.44 1.47
C LEU A 22 -10.93 -13.46 0.41
N THR A 23 -11.23 -13.02 -0.81
CA THR A 23 -11.80 -13.89 -1.87
C THR A 23 -10.76 -14.38 -2.87
N GLY A 24 -9.62 -13.69 -2.98
CA GLY A 24 -8.60 -13.96 -4.00
C GLY A 24 -8.96 -13.50 -5.42
N GLU A 25 -10.15 -12.91 -5.60
CA GLU A 25 -10.57 -12.35 -6.89
C GLU A 25 -9.70 -11.16 -7.30
N VAL A 26 -9.52 -10.95 -8.60
CA VAL A 26 -8.79 -9.78 -9.11
C VAL A 26 -9.55 -8.50 -8.74
N LEU A 27 -8.84 -7.53 -8.17
CA LEU A 27 -9.44 -6.25 -7.81
C LEU A 27 -9.75 -5.43 -9.06
N ASP A 28 -10.97 -4.92 -9.14
CA ASP A 28 -11.38 -3.99 -10.19
C ASP A 28 -11.05 -2.55 -9.76
N LEU A 29 -9.95 -2.02 -10.29
CA LEU A 29 -9.50 -0.66 -9.98
C LEU A 29 -10.38 0.44 -10.60
N SER A 30 -11.34 0.09 -11.47
CA SER A 30 -12.28 1.06 -12.04
C SER A 30 -13.20 1.68 -10.98
N PHE A 31 -13.40 1.02 -9.84
CA PHE A 31 -14.12 1.56 -8.69
C PHE A 31 -13.34 2.62 -7.91
N ALA A 32 -12.03 2.74 -8.15
CA ALA A 32 -11.20 3.69 -7.43
C ALA A 32 -11.62 5.14 -7.70
N LYS A 33 -11.50 6.00 -6.69
CA LYS A 33 -11.67 7.44 -6.85
C LYS A 33 -10.77 7.97 -7.97
N LYS A 34 -11.31 8.87 -8.78
CA LYS A 34 -10.56 9.53 -9.86
C LYS A 34 -9.32 10.26 -9.33
N GLY A 35 -8.28 10.34 -10.16
CA GLY A 35 -7.05 11.07 -9.85
C GLY A 35 -5.98 10.26 -9.10
N GLY A 36 -6.26 9.00 -8.76
CA GLY A 36 -5.29 8.15 -8.04
C GLY A 36 -4.26 7.43 -8.91
N HIS A 37 -4.45 7.40 -10.23
CA HIS A 37 -3.53 6.71 -11.15
C HIS A 37 -2.33 7.61 -11.52
N THR A 38 -1.56 8.00 -10.52
CA THR A 38 -0.34 8.81 -10.66
C THR A 38 0.84 7.99 -11.19
N GLU A 39 1.97 8.67 -11.54
CA GLU A 39 3.21 7.97 -11.90
C GLU A 39 3.73 7.10 -10.74
N LYS A 40 3.53 7.53 -9.49
CA LYS A 40 3.89 6.73 -8.31
C LYS A 40 3.02 5.47 -8.19
N PHE A 41 1.72 5.58 -8.46
CA PHE A 41 0.87 4.40 -8.51
C PHE A 41 1.26 3.44 -9.63
N LYS A 42 1.64 3.94 -10.81
CA LYS A 42 2.18 3.10 -11.88
C LYS A 42 3.46 2.37 -11.47
N GLN A 43 4.39 3.05 -10.77
CA GLN A 43 5.59 2.42 -10.22
C GLN A 43 5.24 1.30 -9.23
N PHE A 44 4.25 1.54 -8.36
CA PHE A 44 3.73 0.51 -7.47
C PHE A 44 3.19 -0.70 -8.25
N MET A 45 2.41 -0.48 -9.29
CA MET A 45 1.86 -1.57 -10.13
C MET A 45 2.96 -2.39 -10.80
N GLN A 46 4.11 -1.79 -11.12
CA GLN A 46 5.24 -2.49 -11.74
C GLN A 46 6.07 -3.29 -10.73
N THR A 47 6.15 -2.85 -9.48
CA THR A 47 7.11 -3.39 -8.50
C THR A 47 6.49 -4.09 -7.31
N GLY A 48 5.23 -3.79 -7.00
CA GLY A 48 4.58 -4.20 -5.75
C GLY A 48 5.11 -3.49 -4.50
N LYS A 49 6.02 -2.51 -4.66
CA LYS A 49 6.61 -1.72 -3.58
C LYS A 49 6.09 -0.30 -3.60
N ASN A 50 5.77 0.23 -2.42
CA ASN A 50 5.27 1.60 -2.30
C ASN A 50 6.41 2.62 -2.49
N PRO A 51 6.40 3.40 -3.59
CA PRO A 51 7.47 4.36 -3.87
C PRO A 51 7.47 5.58 -2.94
N TYR A 52 6.50 5.71 -2.05
CA TYR A 52 6.43 6.75 -1.03
C TYR A 52 7.05 6.34 0.31
N ASN A 53 7.47 5.07 0.48
CA ASN A 53 8.13 4.64 1.70
C ASN A 53 9.42 5.44 1.94
N GLY A 54 9.52 6.09 3.11
CA GLY A 54 10.66 6.93 3.47
C GLY A 54 10.62 8.37 2.92
N ASP A 55 9.64 8.74 2.12
CA ASP A 55 9.45 10.12 1.65
C ASP A 55 8.70 10.95 2.71
N GLU A 56 9.37 11.96 3.28
CA GLU A 56 8.84 12.76 4.40
C GLU A 56 7.54 13.51 4.06
N GLU A 57 7.45 14.08 2.86
CA GLU A 57 6.25 14.81 2.43
C GLU A 57 5.08 13.85 2.18
N ALA A 58 5.36 12.69 1.59
CA ALA A 58 4.36 11.65 1.40
C ALA A 58 3.86 11.09 2.75
N ILE A 59 4.76 10.90 3.72
CA ILE A 59 4.43 10.45 5.08
C ILE A 59 3.53 11.46 5.78
N LYS A 60 3.82 12.77 5.73
CA LYS A 60 2.96 13.81 6.31
C LYS A 60 1.56 13.84 5.71
N LYS A 61 1.46 13.71 4.38
CA LYS A 61 0.16 13.59 3.70
C LYS A 61 -0.55 12.32 4.17
N GLY A 62 0.16 11.21 4.25
CA GLY A 62 -0.36 9.92 4.72
C GLY A 62 -0.87 9.97 6.15
N GLU A 63 -0.16 10.67 7.06
CA GLU A 63 -0.60 10.91 8.43
C GLU A 63 -1.94 11.65 8.47
N SER A 64 -2.07 12.74 7.73
CA SER A 64 -3.32 13.50 7.65
C SER A 64 -4.50 12.66 7.17
N LEU A 65 -4.31 11.85 6.13
CA LEU A 65 -5.31 10.93 5.60
C LEU A 65 -5.66 9.83 6.59
N TYR A 66 -4.64 9.25 7.25
CA TYR A 66 -4.80 8.24 8.29
C TYR A 66 -5.63 8.76 9.47
N MET A 67 -5.31 9.97 9.96
CA MET A 67 -6.07 10.60 11.05
C MET A 67 -7.54 10.80 10.69
N THR A 68 -7.84 11.09 9.43
CA THR A 68 -9.20 11.31 8.95
C THR A 68 -10.01 10.00 8.84
N GLY A 69 -9.42 8.92 8.34
CA GLY A 69 -10.18 7.71 7.96
C GLY A 69 -9.82 6.43 8.71
N CYS A 70 -8.74 6.40 9.48
CA CYS A 70 -8.21 5.16 10.06
C CYS A 70 -8.08 5.21 11.59
N SER A 71 -7.69 6.37 12.14
CA SER A 71 -7.36 6.54 13.56
C SER A 71 -8.51 6.25 14.52
N GLY A 72 -9.75 6.44 14.08
CA GLY A 72 -10.93 6.14 14.89
C GLY A 72 -11.01 4.66 15.32
N CYS A 73 -10.61 3.76 14.43
CA CYS A 73 -10.61 2.32 14.67
C CYS A 73 -9.24 1.77 15.06
N HIS A 74 -8.15 2.31 14.51
CA HIS A 74 -6.80 1.78 14.70
C HIS A 74 -5.93 2.53 15.71
N GLY A 75 -6.43 3.65 16.28
CA GLY A 75 -5.68 4.51 17.19
C GLY A 75 -4.86 5.57 16.46
N HIS A 76 -4.48 6.65 17.17
CA HIS A 76 -3.73 7.76 16.58
C HIS A 76 -2.28 7.39 16.24
N GLU A 77 -1.69 6.49 17.03
CA GLU A 77 -0.36 5.92 16.80
C GLU A 77 -0.42 4.51 16.20
N ALA A 78 -1.57 4.15 15.62
CA ALA A 78 -1.85 2.81 15.10
C ALA A 78 -1.65 1.70 16.15
N GLU A 79 -1.88 2.01 17.40
CA GLU A 79 -1.76 1.11 18.55
C GLU A 79 -2.88 0.06 18.62
N GLY A 80 -3.98 0.28 17.90
CA GLY A 80 -5.18 -0.55 17.92
C GLY A 80 -6.24 -0.03 18.90
N LYS A 81 -7.50 -0.25 18.54
CA LYS A 81 -8.71 0.02 19.35
C LYS A 81 -9.80 -1.00 19.00
N LEU A 82 -10.77 -0.60 18.16
CA LEU A 82 -11.76 -1.49 17.56
C LEU A 82 -11.14 -2.41 16.51
N GLY A 83 -10.17 -1.87 15.77
CA GLY A 83 -9.33 -2.61 14.82
C GLY A 83 -7.98 -2.98 15.45
N PRO A 84 -7.22 -3.87 14.79
CA PRO A 84 -5.90 -4.28 15.28
C PRO A 84 -4.89 -3.14 15.24
N GLY A 85 -3.80 -3.28 16.02
CA GLY A 85 -2.61 -2.45 15.84
C GLY A 85 -2.01 -2.61 14.45
N LEU A 86 -1.42 -1.54 13.92
CA LEU A 86 -0.81 -1.52 12.59
C LEU A 86 0.69 -1.17 12.65
N ALA A 87 1.18 -0.82 13.84
CA ALA A 87 2.57 -0.40 14.06
C ALA A 87 3.48 -1.51 14.61
N ASP A 88 3.00 -2.70 14.79
CA ASP A 88 3.72 -3.85 15.32
C ASP A 88 3.96 -4.95 14.27
N ASP A 89 4.60 -6.04 14.65
CA ASP A 89 4.92 -7.15 13.76
C ASP A 89 3.87 -8.29 13.76
N TYR A 90 2.69 -8.05 14.32
CA TYR A 90 1.54 -8.95 14.22
C TYR A 90 0.65 -8.55 13.05
N TRP A 91 0.57 -9.42 12.08
CA TRP A 91 -0.26 -9.23 10.89
C TRP A 91 -1.49 -10.13 10.95
N THR A 92 -2.68 -9.55 11.18
CA THR A 92 -3.96 -10.30 11.08
C THR A 92 -4.07 -11.01 9.73
N TYR A 93 -3.59 -10.36 8.67
CA TYR A 93 -3.43 -10.94 7.35
C TYR A 93 -1.92 -10.98 7.03
N PRO A 94 -1.29 -12.17 6.99
CA PRO A 94 0.17 -12.30 6.84
C PRO A 94 0.75 -11.55 5.62
N ARG A 95 -0.01 -11.43 4.53
CA ARG A 95 0.41 -10.68 3.33
C ARG A 95 0.60 -9.19 3.56
N ASN A 96 0.06 -8.62 4.65
CA ASN A 96 0.23 -7.21 4.98
C ASN A 96 1.68 -6.85 5.37
N SER A 97 2.55 -7.83 5.57
CA SER A 97 4.01 -7.63 5.66
C SER A 97 4.61 -7.13 4.35
N THR A 98 3.90 -7.25 3.23
CA THR A 98 4.27 -6.68 1.92
C THR A 98 3.42 -5.45 1.60
N ASP A 99 3.93 -4.53 0.78
CA ASP A 99 3.14 -3.37 0.34
C ASP A 99 1.99 -3.78 -0.57
N GLN A 100 2.20 -4.76 -1.44
CA GLN A 100 1.12 -5.30 -2.26
C GLN A 100 -0.03 -5.82 -1.40
N GLY A 101 0.25 -6.66 -0.40
CA GLY A 101 -0.78 -7.22 0.47
C GLY A 101 -1.52 -6.18 1.29
N LEU A 102 -0.81 -5.16 1.80
CA LEU A 102 -1.44 -4.06 2.53
C LEU A 102 -2.35 -3.22 1.63
N PHE A 103 -1.92 -2.93 0.40
CA PHE A 103 -2.76 -2.24 -0.59
C PHE A 103 -4.02 -3.04 -0.94
N GLU A 104 -3.88 -4.33 -1.19
CA GLU A 104 -5.00 -5.24 -1.49
C GLU A 104 -6.05 -5.20 -0.38
N LEU A 105 -5.61 -5.22 0.89
CA LEU A 105 -6.50 -5.13 2.05
C LEU A 105 -7.17 -3.76 2.16
N LEU A 106 -6.43 -2.67 2.01
CA LEU A 106 -6.99 -1.31 2.04
C LEU A 106 -8.03 -1.12 0.93
N PHE A 107 -7.69 -1.52 -0.28
CA PHE A 107 -8.59 -1.35 -1.42
C PHE A 107 -9.86 -2.19 -1.26
N GLY A 108 -9.73 -3.49 -1.02
CA GLY A 108 -10.84 -4.43 -1.00
C GLY A 108 -11.60 -4.53 0.32
N GLY A 109 -11.00 -4.06 1.42
CA GLY A 109 -11.53 -4.20 2.78
C GLY A 109 -11.11 -5.50 3.46
N ALA A 110 -11.35 -5.56 4.76
CA ALA A 110 -11.08 -6.70 5.63
C ALA A 110 -12.38 -7.38 6.07
N ASN A 111 -12.24 -8.50 6.77
CA ASN A 111 -13.38 -9.14 7.42
C ASN A 111 -13.90 -8.25 8.57
N GLY A 112 -15.22 -8.20 8.76
CA GLY A 112 -15.86 -7.41 9.81
C GLY A 112 -16.17 -5.98 9.39
N MET A 113 -15.81 -4.98 10.22
CA MET A 113 -16.27 -3.60 10.05
C MET A 113 -15.40 -2.76 9.10
N MET A 114 -14.21 -3.22 8.72
CA MET A 114 -13.33 -2.52 7.80
C MET A 114 -13.78 -2.76 6.35
N GLY A 115 -14.62 -1.89 5.84
CA GLY A 115 -15.06 -1.93 4.45
C GLY A 115 -13.98 -1.49 3.45
N PRO A 116 -14.26 -1.62 2.14
CA PRO A 116 -13.35 -1.18 1.07
C PRO A 116 -13.04 0.31 1.17
N GLN A 117 -11.76 0.67 1.13
CA GLN A 117 -11.35 2.06 1.28
C GLN A 117 -11.34 2.85 -0.04
N TYR A 118 -11.53 2.20 -1.19
CA TYR A 118 -11.67 2.90 -2.47
C TYR A 118 -12.85 3.89 -2.52
N VAL A 119 -13.83 3.73 -1.62
CA VAL A 119 -14.95 4.66 -1.50
C VAL A 119 -14.54 5.99 -0.86
N ASN A 120 -13.50 5.99 -0.04
CA ASN A 120 -13.02 7.14 0.73
C ASN A 120 -11.77 7.77 0.11
N PHE A 121 -10.84 6.96 -0.39
CA PHE A 121 -9.51 7.34 -0.81
C PHE A 121 -9.22 6.93 -2.25
N SER A 122 -8.42 7.74 -2.96
CA SER A 122 -7.85 7.35 -4.25
C SER A 122 -6.76 6.30 -4.05
N THR A 123 -6.35 5.62 -5.12
CA THR A 123 -5.23 4.65 -5.07
C THR A 123 -3.93 5.31 -4.61
N ASP A 124 -3.69 6.56 -5.01
CA ASP A 124 -2.52 7.34 -4.58
C ASP A 124 -2.60 7.73 -3.09
N ASP A 125 -3.79 8.13 -2.60
CA ASP A 125 -3.99 8.41 -1.17
C ASP A 125 -3.73 7.17 -0.30
N MET A 126 -4.11 5.98 -0.77
CA MET A 126 -3.81 4.73 -0.07
C MET A 126 -2.30 4.48 0.03
N LEU A 127 -1.52 4.77 -1.02
CA LEU A 127 -0.06 4.67 -0.97
C LEU A 127 0.55 5.64 0.06
N HIS A 128 0.00 6.85 0.18
CA HIS A 128 0.42 7.80 1.23
C HIS A 128 0.09 7.28 2.63
N ILE A 129 -1.13 6.79 2.86
CA ILE A 129 -1.54 6.17 4.14
C ILE A 129 -0.59 5.01 4.50
N MET A 130 -0.29 4.16 3.53
CA MET A 130 0.64 3.03 3.73
C MET A 130 2.04 3.52 4.11
N ALA A 131 2.56 4.57 3.45
CA ALA A 131 3.87 5.15 3.79
C ALA A 131 3.92 5.65 5.24
N PHE A 132 2.84 6.26 5.75
CA PHE A 132 2.73 6.63 7.15
C PHE A 132 2.72 5.40 8.07
N ILE A 133 1.92 4.37 7.79
CA ILE A 133 1.88 3.12 8.57
C ILE A 133 3.27 2.46 8.62
N ARG A 134 4.01 2.43 7.50
CA ARG A 134 5.36 1.90 7.44
C ARG A 134 6.36 2.74 8.25
N HIS A 135 6.19 4.07 8.25
CA HIS A 135 7.03 4.99 9.00
C HIS A 135 6.92 4.81 10.52
N ILE A 136 5.70 4.59 11.04
CA ILE A 136 5.47 4.43 12.47
C ILE A 136 5.68 3.00 12.98
N TYR A 137 6.11 2.08 12.13
CA TYR A 137 6.34 0.69 12.49
C TYR A 137 7.42 0.55 13.58
N LYS A 138 7.11 -0.22 14.62
CA LYS A 138 7.95 -0.46 15.80
C LYS A 138 8.27 -1.96 16.02
N GLY A 139 7.84 -2.83 15.09
CA GLY A 139 8.06 -4.28 15.18
C GLY A 139 9.44 -4.72 14.72
N ASP A 140 9.65 -6.04 14.66
CA ASP A 140 10.91 -6.63 14.18
C ASP A 140 11.11 -6.35 12.67
N PRO A 141 12.21 -5.68 12.27
CA PRO A 141 12.50 -5.41 10.86
C PRO A 141 12.62 -6.66 9.99
N LYS A 142 12.93 -7.82 10.57
CA LYS A 142 12.99 -9.10 9.85
C LYS A 142 11.62 -9.57 9.36
N LYS A 143 10.55 -9.12 10.00
CA LYS A 143 9.16 -9.41 9.64
C LYS A 143 8.55 -8.36 8.71
N ALA A 144 9.29 -7.33 8.36
CA ALA A 144 8.90 -6.23 7.50
C ALA A 144 9.31 -6.51 6.05
N ASP A 145 8.50 -7.26 5.31
CA ASP A 145 8.84 -7.67 3.94
C ASP A 145 8.91 -6.51 2.94
N TRP A 146 8.27 -5.38 3.24
CA TRP A 146 8.40 -4.16 2.44
C TRP A 146 9.81 -3.53 2.48
N LEU A 147 10.65 -3.94 3.45
CA LEU A 147 12.04 -3.48 3.57
C LEU A 147 13.03 -4.31 2.72
N LYS A 148 12.59 -5.42 2.11
CA LYS A 148 13.42 -6.38 1.37
C LYS A 148 13.49 -6.14 -0.15
#